data_19ed1a2370732ea6b53ad48bf28b353f
#
_entry.id   19ed1a2370732ea6b53ad48bf28b353f
#
_cell.length_a   1.000
_cell.length_b   1.000
_cell.length_c   1.000
_cell.angle_alpha   90.00
_cell.angle_beta   90.00
_cell.angle_gamma   90.00
#
_symmetry.space_group_name_H-M   'P 1'
#
loop_
_entity.id
_entity.type
_entity.pdbx_description
1 polymer ?
#
loop_
_entity_poly.entity_id
_entity_poly.type
_entity_poly.pdbx_seq_one_letter_code
_entity_poly.pdbx_strand_id
1 'polypeptide(L)'
;MTESTESAERLARPLIHLARLVGLATSYIGMSDDYHEIDDDVLKALLGALGVDAHDDDAIDDSVVRILRERHGRLVAPTVLHVVGKEDRVLLNTGIMQIPSATITLENGDEYQGALEPGAGDGSQAYEVDGKFVATASITIPADLPMGYHTLHVSVGDRTQDATLISAPERIPMLPAMEHDQLWGWMAQLYSIRSAGSWGVGDFEDLKTLMVDSHSKTGADFMLVNPLHACEPVAPLTPSPYLPISRRFINFTYIRPEAIEEYAGLGDELKSQIGELHAQAEPLNGDAQIIDRDSMWRVKMHALWLIFKAGRSEERQKAFDDYKSTSAEGLEAYATWCLCYDKWGAPTGEADSWEKRLDKNSDEVQGLRRQFPDTLDFYRWLEWIADEQLGAAQQAAKDAGMQIGLMADMAVGVHPSGSDVWWNPECFAKGATVGAPPDYFNQQGQDWSQPPLNPIELENTGYLTYRHMVQGMFAHAGAVRIDHILGLFRLWWIPSGHTPKDGAYVQYDSEIMLGILALEASRAHGVVVGEDLGVVPDHVSTSLSAHQVLGCAVEWFEQMDGKFRAPKDWREFSLASVNTHDL
;
A
#
# COMPACT_ATOMS: atom_id res chain seq x y z
N MET A 1 -29.55 -21.94 2.63
CA MET A 1 -28.77 -21.51 1.47
C MET A 1 -28.09 -22.75 0.91
N THR A 2 -28.47 -23.19 -0.27
CA THR A 2 -27.79 -24.29 -0.96
C THR A 2 -26.50 -23.73 -1.52
N GLU A 3 -25.36 -24.08 -0.90
CA GLU A 3 -24.05 -23.89 -1.51
C GLU A 3 -24.08 -24.65 -2.85
N SER A 4 -24.09 -23.92 -3.96
CA SER A 4 -23.78 -24.50 -5.26
C SER A 4 -22.28 -24.80 -5.26
N THR A 5 -21.94 -26.03 -4.93
CA THR A 5 -20.56 -26.51 -4.87
C THR A 5 -20.09 -26.90 -6.26
N GLU A 6 -18.83 -26.57 -6.58
CA GLU A 6 -18.14 -27.12 -7.75
C GLU A 6 -18.31 -28.65 -7.82
N SER A 7 -18.49 -29.18 -9.03
CA SER A 7 -18.64 -30.63 -9.19
C SER A 7 -17.37 -31.37 -8.78
N ALA A 8 -17.52 -32.58 -8.20
CA ALA A 8 -16.39 -33.41 -7.81
C ALA A 8 -15.46 -33.73 -9.01
N GLU A 9 -16.01 -33.82 -10.21
CA GLU A 9 -15.28 -34.02 -11.45
C GLU A 9 -14.39 -32.83 -11.79
N ARG A 10 -14.91 -31.58 -11.63
CA ARG A 10 -14.13 -30.35 -11.84
C ARG A 10 -12.99 -30.23 -10.81
N LEU A 11 -13.30 -30.51 -9.54
CA LEU A 11 -12.33 -30.46 -8.45
C LEU A 11 -11.15 -31.43 -8.62
N ALA A 12 -11.36 -32.54 -9.34
CA ALA A 12 -10.33 -33.53 -9.63
C ALA A 12 -9.40 -33.13 -10.77
N ARG A 13 -9.65 -32.00 -11.48
CA ARG A 13 -8.82 -31.55 -12.60
C ARG A 13 -7.50 -30.95 -12.10
N PRO A 14 -6.33 -31.30 -12.71
CA PRO A 14 -5.03 -30.74 -12.31
C PRO A 14 -4.96 -29.22 -12.36
N LEU A 15 -5.54 -28.57 -13.37
CA LEU A 15 -5.59 -27.11 -13.48
C LEU A 15 -6.32 -26.47 -12.28
N ILE A 16 -7.45 -27.05 -11.86
CA ILE A 16 -8.22 -26.54 -10.71
C ILE A 16 -7.42 -26.74 -9.40
N HIS A 17 -6.74 -27.87 -9.28
CA HIS A 17 -5.85 -28.12 -8.14
C HIS A 17 -4.70 -27.10 -8.10
N LEU A 18 -4.04 -26.86 -9.23
CA LEU A 18 -2.94 -25.88 -9.33
C LEU A 18 -3.41 -24.45 -8.99
N ALA A 19 -4.57 -24.02 -9.55
CA ALA A 19 -5.12 -22.71 -9.27
C ALA A 19 -5.36 -22.52 -7.76
N ARG A 20 -6.00 -23.49 -7.10
CA ARG A 20 -6.26 -23.44 -5.66
C ARG A 20 -5.00 -23.49 -4.81
N LEU A 21 -3.99 -24.23 -5.25
CA LEU A 21 -2.70 -24.35 -4.56
C LEU A 21 -2.01 -22.98 -4.42
N VAL A 22 -2.23 -22.06 -5.37
CA VAL A 22 -1.65 -20.71 -5.37
C VAL A 22 -2.65 -19.61 -4.98
N GLY A 23 -3.81 -19.96 -4.44
CA GLY A 23 -4.80 -18.99 -3.97
C GLY A 23 -5.64 -18.34 -5.08
N LEU A 24 -5.66 -18.90 -6.30
CA LEU A 24 -6.53 -18.45 -7.37
C LEU A 24 -7.89 -19.12 -7.27
N ALA A 25 -8.94 -18.32 -7.13
CA ALA A 25 -10.31 -18.82 -7.07
C ALA A 25 -10.74 -19.42 -8.42
N THR A 26 -11.42 -20.56 -8.38
CA THR A 26 -11.90 -21.29 -9.56
C THR A 26 -13.37 -21.04 -9.85
N SER A 27 -14.04 -20.33 -8.93
CA SER A 27 -15.44 -19.91 -9.02
C SER A 27 -15.71 -18.74 -8.09
N TYR A 28 -16.82 -18.04 -8.30
CA TYR A 28 -17.31 -17.01 -7.37
C TYR A 28 -18.83 -16.96 -7.36
N ILE A 29 -19.38 -16.33 -6.33
CA ILE A 29 -20.80 -16.03 -6.23
C ILE A 29 -21.00 -14.58 -6.67
N GLY A 30 -21.83 -14.37 -7.68
CA GLY A 30 -22.23 -13.05 -8.15
C GLY A 30 -23.21 -12.35 -7.21
N MET A 31 -23.54 -11.09 -7.48
CA MET A 31 -24.43 -10.29 -6.62
C MET A 31 -25.86 -10.80 -6.53
N SER A 32 -26.31 -11.60 -7.49
CA SER A 32 -27.65 -12.22 -7.50
C SER A 32 -27.67 -13.62 -6.87
N ASP A 33 -26.66 -13.95 -6.06
CA ASP A 33 -26.41 -15.28 -5.50
C ASP A 33 -26.25 -16.37 -6.58
N ASP A 34 -25.86 -15.97 -7.80
CA ASP A 34 -25.59 -16.86 -8.91
C ASP A 34 -24.16 -17.37 -8.86
N TYR A 35 -24.00 -18.65 -9.13
CA TYR A 35 -22.70 -19.31 -9.14
C TYR A 35 -22.07 -19.21 -10.52
N HIS A 36 -20.81 -18.74 -10.55
CA HIS A 36 -20.00 -18.61 -11.76
C HIS A 36 -18.73 -19.46 -11.65
N GLU A 37 -18.46 -20.28 -12.65
CA GLU A 37 -17.18 -20.96 -12.84
C GLU A 37 -16.24 -20.07 -13.66
N ILE A 38 -14.97 -20.08 -13.30
CA ILE A 38 -13.94 -19.37 -14.07
C ILE A 38 -13.47 -20.25 -15.23
N ASP A 39 -13.37 -19.68 -16.42
CA ASP A 39 -12.93 -20.37 -17.63
C ASP A 39 -11.45 -20.75 -17.57
N ASP A 40 -11.08 -21.85 -18.21
CA ASP A 40 -9.73 -22.42 -18.17
C ASP A 40 -8.66 -21.50 -18.74
N ASP A 41 -8.97 -20.74 -19.79
CA ASP A 41 -8.07 -19.76 -20.40
C ASP A 41 -7.79 -18.57 -19.46
N VAL A 42 -8.80 -18.11 -18.72
CA VAL A 42 -8.65 -17.12 -17.65
C VAL A 42 -7.77 -17.65 -16.54
N LEU A 43 -8.02 -18.88 -16.06
CA LEU A 43 -7.18 -19.51 -15.03
C LEU A 43 -5.72 -19.62 -15.47
N LYS A 44 -5.47 -20.11 -16.71
CA LYS A 44 -4.12 -20.22 -17.26
C LYS A 44 -3.42 -18.86 -17.40
N ALA A 45 -4.13 -17.83 -17.86
CA ALA A 45 -3.58 -16.49 -17.98
C ALA A 45 -3.21 -15.89 -16.61
N LEU A 46 -4.07 -16.06 -15.59
CA LEU A 46 -3.79 -15.57 -14.24
C LEU A 46 -2.72 -16.38 -13.51
N LEU A 47 -2.63 -17.69 -13.74
CA LEU A 47 -1.49 -18.48 -13.27
C LEU A 47 -0.19 -17.96 -13.87
N GLY A 48 -0.17 -17.65 -15.17
CA GLY A 48 0.98 -17.00 -15.82
C GLY A 48 1.33 -15.65 -15.20
N ALA A 49 0.33 -14.83 -14.84
CA ALA A 49 0.53 -13.57 -14.15
C ALA A 49 1.11 -13.74 -12.72
N LEU A 50 0.81 -14.85 -12.05
CA LEU A 50 1.42 -15.26 -10.77
C LEU A 50 2.83 -15.84 -10.93
N GLY A 51 3.34 -16.00 -12.16
CA GLY A 51 4.63 -16.66 -12.43
C GLY A 51 4.56 -18.17 -12.43
N VAL A 52 3.37 -18.74 -12.61
CA VAL A 52 3.13 -20.20 -12.61
C VAL A 52 2.79 -20.65 -14.02
N ASP A 53 3.60 -21.56 -14.57
CA ASP A 53 3.39 -22.11 -15.90
C ASP A 53 2.24 -23.12 -15.91
N ALA A 54 1.27 -22.91 -16.80
CA ALA A 54 0.08 -23.73 -16.97
C ALA A 54 -0.36 -23.83 -18.44
N HIS A 55 0.57 -23.67 -19.40
CA HIS A 55 0.22 -23.57 -20.83
C HIS A 55 -0.34 -24.89 -21.38
N ASP A 56 0.08 -26.05 -20.85
CA ASP A 56 -0.44 -27.37 -21.17
C ASP A 56 -0.48 -28.29 -19.93
N ASP A 57 -0.92 -29.53 -20.09
CA ASP A 57 -1.11 -30.47 -18.99
C ASP A 57 0.23 -30.87 -18.34
N ASP A 58 1.31 -31.04 -19.12
CA ASP A 58 2.63 -31.35 -18.59
C ASP A 58 3.18 -30.18 -17.74
N ALA A 59 3.02 -28.94 -18.21
CA ALA A 59 3.42 -27.74 -17.48
C ALA A 59 2.62 -27.56 -16.16
N ILE A 60 1.33 -27.93 -16.16
CA ILE A 60 0.49 -27.92 -14.96
C ILE A 60 1.03 -28.92 -13.92
N ASP A 61 1.29 -30.16 -14.31
CA ASP A 61 1.80 -31.20 -13.42
C ASP A 61 3.20 -30.84 -12.88
N ASP A 62 4.09 -30.34 -13.75
CA ASP A 62 5.42 -29.87 -13.36
C ASP A 62 5.33 -28.70 -12.36
N SER A 63 4.41 -27.76 -12.57
CA SER A 63 4.19 -26.63 -11.67
C SER A 63 3.67 -27.07 -10.29
N VAL A 64 2.73 -28.03 -10.23
CA VAL A 64 2.27 -28.62 -8.96
C VAL A 64 3.43 -29.25 -8.21
N VAL A 65 4.21 -30.09 -8.89
CA VAL A 65 5.38 -30.75 -8.29
C VAL A 65 6.41 -29.76 -7.81
N ARG A 66 6.72 -28.73 -8.60
CA ARG A 66 7.66 -27.65 -8.25
C ARG A 66 7.22 -26.90 -7.01
N ILE A 67 5.95 -26.43 -6.96
CA ILE A 67 5.42 -25.66 -5.85
C ILE A 67 5.41 -26.49 -4.56
N LEU A 68 4.97 -27.73 -4.61
CA LEU A 68 4.98 -28.62 -3.45
C LEU A 68 6.41 -28.91 -2.97
N ARG A 69 7.36 -29.14 -3.91
CA ARG A 69 8.77 -29.32 -3.59
C ARG A 69 9.37 -28.09 -2.91
N GLU A 70 9.11 -26.88 -3.43
CA GLU A 70 9.57 -25.64 -2.85
C GLU A 70 8.97 -25.44 -1.45
N ARG A 71 7.66 -25.63 -1.30
CA ARG A 71 6.94 -25.42 -0.02
C ARG A 71 7.41 -26.38 1.07
N HIS A 72 7.54 -27.66 0.76
CA HIS A 72 8.00 -28.68 1.71
C HIS A 72 9.53 -28.78 1.81
N GLY A 73 10.25 -28.29 0.82
CA GLY A 73 11.72 -28.23 0.82
C GLY A 73 12.29 -27.13 1.69
N ARG A 74 11.54 -26.04 1.94
CA ARG A 74 11.93 -24.97 2.86
C ARG A 74 11.91 -25.45 4.30
N LEU A 75 12.84 -24.97 5.16
CA LEU A 75 12.81 -25.23 6.61
C LEU A 75 11.64 -24.54 7.28
N VAL A 76 11.36 -23.31 6.85
CA VAL A 76 10.31 -22.41 7.42
C VAL A 76 9.69 -21.59 6.29
N ALA A 77 8.46 -21.13 6.46
CA ALA A 77 7.85 -20.14 5.58
C ALA A 77 8.72 -18.87 5.50
N PRO A 78 8.83 -18.21 4.34
CA PRO A 78 9.65 -17.00 4.20
C PRO A 78 9.23 -15.87 5.12
N THR A 79 7.94 -15.81 5.46
CA THR A 79 7.36 -14.83 6.37
C THR A 79 6.52 -15.54 7.42
N VAL A 80 6.67 -15.12 8.67
CA VAL A 80 5.99 -15.66 9.85
C VAL A 80 5.37 -14.52 10.64
N LEU A 81 4.13 -14.67 11.06
CA LEU A 81 3.45 -13.74 11.96
C LEU A 81 3.52 -14.27 13.39
N HIS A 82 3.84 -13.39 14.33
CA HIS A 82 3.74 -13.57 15.77
C HIS A 82 2.82 -12.51 16.36
N VAL A 83 1.97 -12.93 17.30
CA VAL A 83 1.07 -12.02 18.01
C VAL A 83 1.67 -11.67 19.36
N VAL A 84 2.03 -10.42 19.57
CA VAL A 84 2.60 -9.90 20.82
C VAL A 84 1.71 -10.28 22.02
N GLY A 85 2.34 -10.79 23.07
CA GLY A 85 1.64 -11.22 24.27
C GLY A 85 1.11 -12.66 24.23
N LYS A 86 1.30 -13.38 23.12
CA LYS A 86 0.95 -14.80 22.97
C LYS A 86 2.17 -15.64 22.67
N GLU A 87 2.13 -16.91 23.09
CA GLU A 87 3.08 -17.89 22.57
C GLU A 87 2.57 -18.43 21.24
N ASP A 88 3.40 -18.34 20.20
CA ASP A 88 3.07 -18.83 18.87
C ASP A 88 3.99 -19.97 18.44
N ARG A 89 3.44 -20.93 17.71
CA ARG A 89 4.19 -22.07 17.18
C ARG A 89 4.45 -21.90 15.70
N VAL A 90 5.72 -21.77 15.35
CA VAL A 90 6.18 -21.74 13.97
C VAL A 90 6.45 -23.16 13.52
N LEU A 91 5.75 -23.60 12.47
CA LEU A 91 5.94 -24.92 11.87
C LEU A 91 7.19 -24.96 10.99
N LEU A 92 7.94 -26.02 11.10
CA LEU A 92 9.20 -26.25 10.38
C LEU A 92 9.14 -27.58 9.63
N ASN A 93 9.70 -27.59 8.43
CA ASN A 93 9.88 -28.81 7.65
C ASN A 93 11.25 -29.43 7.93
N THR A 94 11.27 -30.49 8.70
CA THR A 94 12.52 -31.16 9.13
C THR A 94 12.61 -32.58 8.60
N GLY A 95 13.78 -33.19 8.68
CA GLY A 95 13.88 -34.64 8.55
C GLY A 95 13.27 -35.36 9.75
N ILE A 96 12.86 -36.62 9.56
CA ILE A 96 12.29 -37.43 10.65
C ILE A 96 13.28 -37.49 11.82
N MET A 97 12.81 -37.20 13.04
CA MET A 97 13.58 -37.21 14.28
C MET A 97 14.72 -36.16 14.36
N GLN A 98 14.73 -35.15 13.51
CA GLN A 98 15.63 -34.00 13.66
C GLN A 98 15.05 -32.98 14.60
N ILE A 99 15.88 -32.43 15.49
CA ILE A 99 15.49 -31.37 16.43
C ILE A 99 15.95 -30.04 15.86
N PRO A 100 15.04 -29.09 15.61
CA PRO A 100 15.39 -27.76 15.16
C PRO A 100 15.98 -26.91 16.30
N SER A 101 16.77 -25.91 15.92
CA SER A 101 17.15 -24.80 16.78
C SER A 101 16.90 -23.49 16.05
N ALA A 102 16.65 -22.41 16.79
CA ALA A 102 16.46 -21.11 16.20
C ALA A 102 16.99 -19.99 17.10
N THR A 103 17.32 -18.85 16.48
CA THR A 103 17.61 -17.58 17.14
C THR A 103 16.86 -16.46 16.41
N ILE A 104 16.69 -15.33 17.09
CA ILE A 104 16.03 -14.16 16.50
C ILE A 104 16.98 -12.97 16.57
N THR A 105 17.18 -12.31 15.41
CA THR A 105 17.76 -10.97 15.35
C THR A 105 16.63 -9.95 15.32
N LEU A 106 16.59 -9.06 16.31
CA LEU A 106 15.60 -8.01 16.40
C LEU A 106 15.78 -6.96 15.32
N GLU A 107 14.75 -6.17 15.05
CA GLU A 107 14.75 -5.10 14.04
C GLU A 107 15.87 -4.07 14.24
N ASN A 108 16.28 -3.82 15.50
CA ASN A 108 17.40 -2.93 15.83
C ASN A 108 18.79 -3.58 15.69
N GLY A 109 18.85 -4.85 15.29
CA GLY A 109 20.07 -5.62 15.11
C GLY A 109 20.56 -6.39 16.36
N ASP A 110 19.91 -6.23 17.50
CA ASP A 110 20.24 -6.99 18.70
C ASP A 110 19.75 -8.43 18.61
N GLU A 111 20.41 -9.36 19.32
CA GLU A 111 19.94 -10.73 19.45
C GLU A 111 18.89 -10.85 20.57
N TYR A 112 17.74 -11.46 20.29
CA TYR A 112 16.74 -11.77 21.30
C TYR A 112 17.25 -12.83 22.29
N GLN A 113 17.15 -12.55 23.59
CA GLN A 113 17.75 -13.38 24.65
C GLN A 113 16.79 -14.44 25.22
N GLY A 114 15.55 -14.51 24.76
CA GLY A 114 14.59 -15.51 25.20
C GLY A 114 14.85 -16.88 24.60
N ALA A 115 14.45 -17.92 25.32
CA ALA A 115 14.59 -19.29 24.82
C ALA A 115 13.52 -19.62 23.78
N LEU A 116 13.94 -20.20 22.66
CA LEU A 116 13.06 -20.73 21.61
C LEU A 116 12.96 -22.23 21.76
N GLU A 117 11.83 -22.72 22.26
CA GLU A 117 11.65 -24.13 22.60
C GLU A 117 11.26 -24.96 21.36
N PRO A 118 12.03 -26.03 21.01
CA PRO A 118 11.64 -26.95 19.96
C PRO A 118 10.45 -27.82 20.42
N GLY A 119 9.53 -28.08 19.50
CA GLY A 119 8.33 -28.86 19.75
C GLY A 119 8.00 -29.87 18.66
N ALA A 120 6.98 -30.66 18.90
CA ALA A 120 6.43 -31.57 17.88
C ALA A 120 5.79 -30.76 16.73
N GLY A 121 5.67 -31.39 15.56
CA GLY A 121 4.88 -30.85 14.46
C GLY A 121 3.37 -30.85 14.75
N ASP A 122 2.60 -30.49 13.74
CA ASP A 122 1.13 -30.44 13.77
C ASP A 122 0.44 -31.80 13.57
N GLY A 123 1.21 -32.87 13.39
CA GLY A 123 0.72 -34.21 13.11
C GLY A 123 0.39 -34.46 11.64
N SER A 124 0.73 -33.54 10.74
CA SER A 124 0.59 -33.75 9.29
C SER A 124 1.43 -34.94 8.80
N GLN A 125 1.00 -35.53 7.68
CA GLN A 125 1.72 -36.65 7.07
C GLN A 125 3.09 -36.17 6.57
N ALA A 126 4.09 -37.05 6.70
CA ALA A 126 5.39 -36.78 6.12
C ALA A 126 5.30 -36.79 4.57
N TYR A 127 6.00 -35.85 3.96
CA TYR A 127 6.11 -35.72 2.50
C TYR A 127 7.46 -36.28 2.02
N GLU A 128 7.50 -36.81 0.81
CA GLU A 128 8.75 -37.15 0.15
C GLU A 128 9.19 -36.00 -0.77
N VAL A 129 10.37 -35.45 -0.50
CA VAL A 129 10.99 -34.38 -1.30
C VAL A 129 12.38 -34.86 -1.68
N ASP A 130 12.63 -35.01 -2.98
CA ASP A 130 13.93 -35.44 -3.54
C ASP A 130 14.49 -36.76 -2.89
N GLY A 131 13.60 -37.73 -2.67
CA GLY A 131 13.96 -39.03 -2.07
C GLY A 131 14.18 -38.99 -0.55
N LYS A 132 13.83 -37.91 0.12
CA LYS A 132 13.89 -37.75 1.58
C LYS A 132 12.50 -37.48 2.16
N PHE A 133 12.21 -38.16 3.28
CA PHE A 133 10.98 -37.86 4.01
C PHE A 133 11.15 -36.58 4.84
N VAL A 134 10.21 -35.62 4.65
CA VAL A 134 10.09 -34.38 5.40
C VAL A 134 8.90 -34.53 6.34
N ALA A 135 9.13 -34.30 7.62
CA ALA A 135 8.10 -34.23 8.66
C ALA A 135 8.04 -32.83 9.25
N THR A 136 6.96 -32.50 9.93
CA THR A 136 6.85 -31.23 10.62
C THR A 136 7.44 -31.31 12.04
N ALA A 137 8.10 -30.23 12.44
CA ALA A 137 8.46 -29.89 13.83
C ALA A 137 7.98 -28.48 14.12
N SER A 138 8.24 -27.95 15.29
CA SER A 138 7.93 -26.53 15.60
C SER A 138 9.00 -25.88 16.46
N ILE A 139 9.02 -24.56 16.43
CA ILE A 139 9.67 -23.70 17.41
C ILE A 139 8.59 -22.82 18.03
N THR A 140 8.62 -22.69 19.37
CA THR A 140 7.76 -21.77 20.08
C THR A 140 8.41 -20.40 20.16
N ILE A 141 7.71 -19.36 19.69
CA ILE A 141 8.07 -17.97 19.87
C ILE A 141 7.44 -17.49 21.18
N PRO A 142 8.24 -16.96 22.12
CA PRO A 142 7.73 -16.51 23.41
C PRO A 142 6.84 -15.26 23.33
N ALA A 143 5.91 -15.14 24.27
CA ALA A 143 4.95 -14.05 24.35
C ALA A 143 5.57 -12.65 24.57
N ASP A 144 6.80 -12.58 25.09
CA ASP A 144 7.51 -11.35 25.40
C ASP A 144 8.40 -10.83 24.25
N LEU A 145 8.33 -11.46 23.06
CA LEU A 145 8.98 -10.92 21.88
C LEU A 145 8.42 -9.52 21.57
N PRO A 146 9.26 -8.47 21.46
CA PRO A 146 8.78 -7.11 21.20
C PRO A 146 8.14 -6.97 19.82
N MET A 147 7.30 -5.95 19.64
CA MET A 147 6.79 -5.56 18.32
C MET A 147 7.93 -5.20 17.36
N GLY A 148 7.83 -5.64 16.11
CA GLY A 148 8.79 -5.26 15.08
C GLY A 148 8.90 -6.27 13.94
N TYR A 149 9.81 -5.96 13.04
CA TYR A 149 10.21 -6.80 11.92
C TYR A 149 11.56 -7.43 12.24
N HIS A 150 11.54 -8.67 12.65
CA HIS A 150 12.70 -9.41 13.09
C HIS A 150 13.15 -10.42 12.04
N THR A 151 14.33 -11.02 12.23
CA THR A 151 14.78 -12.16 11.44
C THR A 151 14.83 -13.39 12.32
N LEU A 152 14.08 -14.42 11.92
CA LEU A 152 14.13 -15.74 12.53
C LEU A 152 15.16 -16.60 11.79
N HIS A 153 16.23 -16.99 12.47
CA HIS A 153 17.25 -17.89 11.94
C HIS A 153 16.94 -19.31 12.40
N VAL A 154 16.64 -20.21 11.47
CA VAL A 154 16.32 -21.61 11.76
C VAL A 154 17.45 -22.51 11.31
N SER A 155 17.82 -23.50 12.14
CA SER A 155 18.85 -24.49 11.85
C SER A 155 18.36 -25.90 12.16
N VAL A 156 18.60 -26.82 11.22
CA VAL A 156 18.27 -28.26 11.37
C VAL A 156 19.39 -29.08 10.74
N GLY A 157 20.25 -29.69 11.55
CA GLY A 157 21.46 -30.37 11.09
C GLY A 157 22.42 -29.38 10.42
N ASP A 158 22.71 -29.59 9.15
CA ASP A 158 23.56 -28.74 8.29
C ASP A 158 22.78 -27.72 7.45
N ARG A 159 21.46 -27.73 7.56
CA ARG A 159 20.58 -26.78 6.85
C ARG A 159 20.28 -25.57 7.71
N THR A 160 20.36 -24.39 7.12
CA THR A 160 19.97 -23.11 7.75
C THR A 160 19.04 -22.34 6.81
N GLN A 161 18.09 -21.59 7.37
CA GLN A 161 17.24 -20.68 6.60
C GLN A 161 16.80 -19.53 7.49
N ASP A 162 16.77 -18.34 6.91
CA ASP A 162 16.23 -17.14 7.52
C ASP A 162 14.78 -16.92 7.06
N ALA A 163 13.95 -16.38 7.96
CA ALA A 163 12.59 -15.95 7.68
C ALA A 163 12.34 -14.54 8.27
N THR A 164 11.50 -13.76 7.61
CA THR A 164 10.99 -12.53 8.21
C THR A 164 9.97 -12.89 9.29
N LEU A 165 10.23 -12.46 10.52
CA LEU A 165 9.34 -12.63 11.66
C LEU A 165 8.68 -11.29 11.99
N ILE A 166 7.40 -11.18 11.67
CA ILE A 166 6.59 -10.01 11.95
C ILE A 166 5.95 -10.19 13.31
N SER A 167 6.38 -9.42 14.31
CA SER A 167 5.78 -9.40 15.64
C SER A 167 4.83 -8.23 15.77
N ALA A 168 3.52 -8.49 15.74
CA ALA A 168 2.47 -7.49 15.65
C ALA A 168 1.46 -7.60 16.82
N PRO A 169 0.80 -6.50 17.21
CA PRO A 169 -0.30 -6.59 18.17
C PRO A 169 -1.50 -7.31 17.54
N GLU A 170 -2.32 -7.97 18.38
CA GLU A 170 -3.51 -8.71 17.92
C GLU A 170 -4.52 -7.82 17.20
N ARG A 171 -4.54 -6.53 17.50
CA ARG A 171 -5.50 -5.56 16.97
C ARG A 171 -4.93 -4.16 16.94
N ILE A 172 -5.49 -3.34 16.08
CA ILE A 172 -5.19 -1.92 15.96
C ILE A 172 -5.64 -1.21 17.24
N PRO A 173 -4.83 -0.31 17.82
CA PRO A 173 -5.23 0.40 19.03
C PRO A 173 -6.37 1.38 18.74
N MET A 174 -7.30 1.47 19.67
CA MET A 174 -8.31 2.53 19.67
C MET A 174 -7.77 3.76 20.40
N LEU A 175 -8.12 4.95 19.92
CA LEU A 175 -7.82 6.16 20.64
C LEU A 175 -8.67 6.23 21.91
N PRO A 176 -8.12 6.65 23.08
CA PRO A 176 -8.90 6.76 24.31
C PRO A 176 -10.15 7.62 24.19
N ALA A 177 -10.12 8.66 23.34
CA ALA A 177 -11.27 9.49 23.06
C ALA A 177 -12.43 8.73 22.40
N MET A 178 -12.13 7.70 21.59
CA MET A 178 -13.14 6.89 20.90
C MET A 178 -13.84 5.89 21.82
N GLU A 179 -13.33 5.63 23.02
CA GLU A 179 -13.97 4.75 24.00
C GLU A 179 -15.22 5.40 24.64
N HIS A 180 -15.28 6.71 24.65
CA HIS A 180 -16.30 7.47 25.39
C HIS A 180 -17.05 8.51 24.56
N ASP A 181 -16.47 8.95 23.45
CA ASP A 181 -16.97 10.03 22.62
C ASP A 181 -17.06 9.63 21.13
N GLN A 182 -17.95 10.27 20.41
CA GLN A 182 -17.99 10.21 18.95
C GLN A 182 -17.12 11.34 18.40
N LEU A 183 -16.05 10.97 17.71
CA LEU A 183 -15.21 11.92 16.98
C LEU A 183 -15.88 12.27 15.64
N TRP A 184 -15.72 13.52 15.21
CA TRP A 184 -16.24 13.95 13.93
C TRP A 184 -15.25 14.83 13.19
N GLY A 185 -15.40 14.92 11.87
CA GLY A 185 -14.51 15.73 11.06
C GLY A 185 -15.07 16.04 9.67
N TRP A 186 -14.23 16.61 8.85
CA TRP A 186 -14.55 16.99 7.49
C TRP A 186 -13.87 16.06 6.49
N MET A 187 -14.50 15.90 5.34
CA MET A 187 -13.87 15.33 4.14
C MET A 187 -13.65 16.44 3.12
N ALA A 188 -12.45 16.48 2.55
CA ALA A 188 -12.05 17.54 1.65
C ALA A 188 -11.12 17.02 0.54
N GLN A 189 -11.30 17.58 -0.67
CA GLN A 189 -10.37 17.36 -1.77
C GLN A 189 -9.31 18.46 -1.70
N LEU A 190 -8.10 18.15 -1.20
CA LEU A 190 -7.05 19.14 -0.95
C LEU A 190 -6.78 20.01 -2.17
N TYR A 191 -6.70 19.39 -3.36
CA TYR A 191 -6.44 20.12 -4.61
C TYR A 191 -7.47 21.22 -4.92
N SER A 192 -8.69 21.15 -4.36
CA SER A 192 -9.75 22.18 -4.57
C SER A 192 -9.81 23.22 -3.46
N ILE A 193 -9.08 23.04 -2.36
CA ILE A 193 -9.06 23.97 -1.23
C ILE A 193 -8.00 25.03 -1.49
N ARG A 194 -8.41 26.15 -2.08
CA ARG A 194 -7.51 27.22 -2.50
C ARG A 194 -7.70 28.47 -1.67
N SER A 195 -6.58 29.07 -1.27
CA SER A 195 -6.51 30.38 -0.63
C SER A 195 -5.85 31.41 -1.56
N ALA A 196 -5.72 32.64 -1.10
CA ALA A 196 -4.97 33.68 -1.83
C ALA A 196 -3.47 33.35 -1.97
N GLY A 197 -2.93 32.51 -1.07
CA GLY A 197 -1.53 32.06 -1.14
C GLY A 197 -1.32 30.82 -2.00
N SER A 198 -2.36 30.14 -2.46
CA SER A 198 -2.24 28.94 -3.28
C SER A 198 -1.70 29.25 -4.69
N TRP A 199 -1.10 28.24 -5.30
CA TRP A 199 -0.51 28.31 -6.65
C TRP A 199 -1.41 27.66 -7.72
N GLY A 200 -2.74 27.83 -7.65
CA GLY A 200 -3.72 27.25 -8.58
C GLY A 200 -4.32 25.94 -8.09
N VAL A 201 -3.76 25.34 -7.07
CA VAL A 201 -4.22 24.12 -6.39
C VAL A 201 -3.99 24.28 -4.91
N GLY A 202 -4.88 23.73 -4.07
CA GLY A 202 -4.67 23.69 -2.62
C GLY A 202 -3.39 22.94 -2.25
N ASP A 203 -2.77 23.30 -1.15
CA ASP A 203 -1.47 22.79 -0.74
C ASP A 203 -1.40 22.53 0.78
N PHE A 204 -0.21 22.12 1.29
CA PHE A 204 -0.04 21.73 2.69
C PHE A 204 -0.25 22.89 3.68
N GLU A 205 0.00 24.15 3.29
CA GLU A 205 -0.32 25.31 4.14
C GLU A 205 -1.83 25.60 4.17
N ASP A 206 -2.53 25.34 3.05
CA ASP A 206 -3.99 25.39 3.02
C ASP A 206 -4.58 24.29 3.90
N LEU A 207 -4.04 23.06 3.82
CA LEU A 207 -4.44 21.94 4.68
C LEU A 207 -4.25 22.26 6.16
N LYS A 208 -3.05 22.72 6.53
CA LYS A 208 -2.70 23.15 7.90
C LYS A 208 -3.69 24.18 8.44
N THR A 209 -3.93 25.23 7.67
CA THR A 209 -4.86 26.30 8.04
C THR A 209 -6.28 25.77 8.21
N LEU A 210 -6.74 24.93 7.28
CA LEU A 210 -8.09 24.36 7.31
C LEU A 210 -8.29 23.44 8.52
N MET A 211 -7.33 22.58 8.85
CA MET A 211 -7.40 21.69 10.02
C MET A 211 -7.48 22.51 11.32
N VAL A 212 -6.56 23.45 11.52
CA VAL A 212 -6.53 24.31 12.71
C VAL A 212 -7.84 25.10 12.85
N ASP A 213 -8.30 25.72 11.76
CA ASP A 213 -9.54 26.49 11.75
C ASP A 213 -10.77 25.61 11.99
N SER A 214 -10.81 24.42 11.41
CA SER A 214 -11.92 23.47 11.60
C SER A 214 -12.05 23.05 13.06
N HIS A 215 -10.95 22.70 13.70
CA HIS A 215 -10.98 22.38 15.13
C HIS A 215 -11.36 23.59 15.98
N SER A 216 -10.68 24.72 15.81
CA SER A 216 -10.85 25.91 16.65
C SER A 216 -12.26 26.51 16.56
N LYS A 217 -12.91 26.43 15.39
CA LYS A 217 -14.24 27.01 15.13
C LYS A 217 -15.38 26.05 15.35
N THR A 218 -15.17 24.74 15.14
CA THR A 218 -16.24 23.75 15.12
C THR A 218 -15.99 22.52 15.99
N GLY A 219 -14.76 22.33 16.50
CA GLY A 219 -14.40 21.17 17.31
C GLY A 219 -14.18 19.89 16.47
N ALA A 220 -13.88 20.02 15.18
CA ALA A 220 -13.58 18.85 14.34
C ALA A 220 -12.31 18.13 14.80
N ASP A 221 -12.31 16.80 14.83
CA ASP A 221 -11.22 15.98 15.33
C ASP A 221 -10.31 15.42 14.23
N PHE A 222 -10.78 15.44 12.98
CA PHE A 222 -10.01 14.97 11.82
C PHE A 222 -10.38 15.71 10.53
N MET A 223 -9.48 15.59 9.56
CA MET A 223 -9.71 15.96 8.17
C MET A 223 -9.33 14.79 7.27
N LEU A 224 -10.33 14.14 6.64
CA LEU A 224 -10.08 13.16 5.58
C LEU A 224 -9.81 13.89 4.27
N VAL A 225 -8.70 13.57 3.63
CA VAL A 225 -8.33 14.15 2.33
C VAL A 225 -8.19 13.07 1.26
N ASN A 226 -8.23 13.49 -0.01
CA ASN A 226 -7.91 12.60 -1.14
C ASN A 226 -6.51 11.99 -0.98
N PRO A 227 -6.18 10.89 -1.69
CA PRO A 227 -4.84 10.34 -1.68
C PRO A 227 -3.76 11.40 -1.94
N LEU A 228 -2.77 11.46 -1.04
CA LEU A 228 -1.62 12.37 -1.12
C LEU A 228 -0.40 11.70 -1.77
N HIS A 229 -0.61 10.59 -2.42
CA HIS A 229 0.43 9.80 -3.10
C HIS A 229 1.10 10.55 -4.25
N ALA A 230 2.33 10.17 -4.54
CA ALA A 230 3.15 10.80 -5.56
C ALA A 230 2.52 10.75 -6.97
N CYS A 231 2.57 11.87 -7.67
CA CYS A 231 2.17 12.02 -9.07
C CYS A 231 3.40 12.14 -10.00
N GLU A 232 3.15 12.34 -11.29
CA GLU A 232 4.19 12.56 -12.30
C GLU A 232 5.05 13.78 -11.95
N PRO A 233 6.38 13.71 -12.19
CA PRO A 233 7.31 14.80 -11.84
C PRO A 233 7.21 16.01 -12.77
N VAL A 234 6.74 15.82 -14.00
CA VAL A 234 6.53 16.89 -15.00
C VAL A 234 5.22 16.66 -15.74
N ALA A 235 4.64 17.75 -16.22
CA ALA A 235 3.38 17.71 -16.99
C ALA A 235 3.51 16.88 -18.30
N PRO A 236 2.43 16.23 -18.77
CA PRO A 236 1.08 16.30 -18.22
C PRO A 236 0.90 15.50 -16.93
N LEU A 237 0.13 16.05 -15.97
CA LEU A 237 -0.18 15.41 -14.71
C LEU A 237 -1.51 14.67 -14.79
N THR A 238 -1.57 13.45 -14.27
CA THR A 238 -2.81 12.69 -14.15
C THR A 238 -3.78 13.38 -13.18
N PRO A 239 -5.02 13.66 -13.58
CA PRO A 239 -5.97 14.36 -12.72
C PRO A 239 -6.41 13.56 -11.50
N SER A 240 -6.49 12.23 -11.61
CA SER A 240 -6.97 11.36 -10.55
C SER A 240 -5.87 11.04 -9.53
N PRO A 241 -6.08 11.32 -8.23
CA PRO A 241 -5.13 10.93 -7.19
C PRO A 241 -5.16 9.42 -6.88
N TYR A 242 -6.11 8.66 -7.45
CA TYR A 242 -6.26 7.22 -7.24
C TYR A 242 -5.44 6.35 -8.19
N LEU A 243 -4.70 6.96 -9.13
CA LEU A 243 -3.74 6.28 -10.00
C LEU A 243 -2.33 6.90 -9.82
N PRO A 244 -1.74 6.82 -8.62
CA PRO A 244 -0.45 7.44 -8.33
C PRO A 244 0.71 6.67 -8.99
N ILE A 245 1.84 7.33 -9.17
CA ILE A 245 3.07 6.68 -9.63
C ILE A 245 3.78 5.89 -8.51
N SER A 246 3.52 6.26 -7.25
CA SER A 246 3.99 5.58 -6.06
C SER A 246 3.03 5.82 -4.90
N ARG A 247 2.71 4.78 -4.12
CA ARG A 247 1.96 4.91 -2.86
C ARG A 247 2.84 5.15 -1.64
N ARG A 248 4.14 5.08 -1.82
CA ARG A 248 5.13 5.24 -0.75
C ARG A 248 5.51 6.70 -0.51
N PHE A 249 5.48 7.52 -1.56
CA PHE A 249 5.95 8.92 -1.56
C PHE A 249 4.80 9.91 -1.68
N ILE A 250 5.10 11.16 -1.31
CA ILE A 250 4.12 12.25 -1.20
C ILE A 250 4.06 13.02 -2.51
N ASN A 251 2.87 13.53 -2.83
CA ASN A 251 2.66 14.40 -3.97
C ASN A 251 3.28 15.79 -3.71
N PHE A 252 4.44 16.04 -4.24
CA PHE A 252 5.17 17.29 -4.07
C PHE A 252 4.52 18.50 -4.78
N THR A 253 3.48 18.30 -5.59
CA THR A 253 2.71 19.44 -6.14
C THR A 253 1.95 20.22 -5.07
N TYR A 254 1.77 19.62 -3.89
CA TYR A 254 1.17 20.26 -2.72
C TYR A 254 2.14 21.08 -1.87
N ILE A 255 3.43 21.16 -2.24
CA ILE A 255 4.39 22.04 -1.56
C ILE A 255 3.97 23.52 -1.73
N ARG A 256 4.01 24.29 -0.65
CA ARG A 256 3.92 25.76 -0.66
C ARG A 256 5.36 26.32 -0.72
N PRO A 257 5.80 26.97 -1.82
CA PRO A 257 7.17 27.50 -1.94
C PRO A 257 7.54 28.49 -0.84
N GLU A 258 6.64 29.39 -0.47
CA GLU A 258 6.88 30.42 0.54
C GLU A 258 6.97 29.87 1.97
N ALA A 259 6.50 28.66 2.21
CA ALA A 259 6.58 27.98 3.50
C ALA A 259 7.88 27.17 3.68
N ILE A 260 8.71 27.09 2.65
CA ILE A 260 10.02 26.44 2.74
C ILE A 260 10.96 27.33 3.58
N GLU A 261 11.69 26.73 4.53
CA GLU A 261 12.58 27.47 5.44
C GLU A 261 13.61 28.30 4.67
N GLU A 262 14.21 27.73 3.64
CA GLU A 262 15.20 28.40 2.78
C GLU A 262 14.64 29.65 2.10
N TYR A 263 13.32 29.72 1.81
CA TYR A 263 12.68 30.88 1.21
C TYR A 263 12.83 32.13 2.07
N ALA A 264 12.74 32.01 3.39
CA ALA A 264 12.87 33.14 4.29
C ALA A 264 14.25 33.82 4.17
N GLY A 265 15.29 33.04 3.93
CA GLY A 265 16.69 33.51 3.76
C GLY A 265 17.06 34.04 2.38
N LEU A 266 16.16 33.97 1.38
CA LEU A 266 16.44 34.42 0.03
C LEU A 266 16.61 35.95 -0.05
N GLY A 267 17.50 36.40 -0.95
CA GLY A 267 17.61 37.82 -1.28
C GLY A 267 16.40 38.37 -2.04
N ASP A 268 16.22 39.69 -1.99
CA ASP A 268 15.05 40.36 -2.57
C ASP A 268 14.84 40.08 -4.07
N GLU A 269 15.92 39.90 -4.83
CA GLU A 269 15.85 39.59 -6.27
C GLU A 269 15.20 38.24 -6.52
N LEU A 270 15.60 37.18 -5.80
CA LEU A 270 15.01 35.85 -5.93
C LEU A 270 13.57 35.82 -5.42
N LYS A 271 13.27 36.51 -4.31
CA LYS A 271 11.89 36.66 -3.81
C LYS A 271 11.01 37.35 -4.84
N SER A 272 11.53 38.38 -5.53
CA SER A 272 10.78 39.05 -6.61
C SER A 272 10.51 38.12 -7.79
N GLN A 273 11.51 37.33 -8.22
CA GLN A 273 11.32 36.36 -9.29
C GLN A 273 10.29 35.27 -8.93
N ILE A 274 10.33 34.74 -7.69
CA ILE A 274 9.34 33.78 -7.22
C ILE A 274 7.95 34.42 -7.13
N GLY A 275 7.86 35.68 -6.69
CA GLY A 275 6.61 36.44 -6.68
C GLY A 275 6.01 36.64 -8.07
N GLU A 276 6.85 36.89 -9.08
CA GLU A 276 6.41 36.97 -10.48
C GLU A 276 5.90 35.64 -11.02
N LEU A 277 6.49 34.50 -10.59
CA LEU A 277 5.99 33.16 -10.90
C LEU A 277 4.66 32.90 -10.20
N HIS A 278 4.54 33.26 -8.92
CA HIS A 278 3.27 33.15 -8.17
C HIS A 278 2.15 33.95 -8.84
N ALA A 279 2.42 35.18 -9.26
CA ALA A 279 1.46 36.02 -9.97
C ALA A 279 0.96 35.40 -11.30
N GLN A 280 1.70 34.48 -11.91
CA GLN A 280 1.25 33.73 -13.08
C GLN A 280 0.29 32.59 -12.69
N ALA A 281 0.44 32.02 -11.48
CA ALA A 281 -0.42 30.97 -10.97
C ALA A 281 -1.69 31.53 -10.28
N GLU A 282 -1.65 32.74 -9.75
CA GLU A 282 -2.74 33.36 -8.98
C GLU A 282 -4.11 33.34 -9.72
N PRO A 283 -4.20 33.66 -11.03
CA PRO A 283 -5.47 33.60 -11.76
C PRO A 283 -6.11 32.21 -11.76
N LEU A 284 -5.31 31.14 -11.66
CA LEU A 284 -5.79 29.76 -11.61
C LEU A 284 -6.56 29.47 -10.32
N ASN A 285 -6.32 30.21 -9.24
CA ASN A 285 -7.05 30.07 -7.99
C ASN A 285 -8.55 30.45 -8.13
N GLY A 286 -8.86 31.34 -9.05
CA GLY A 286 -10.23 31.82 -9.30
C GLY A 286 -11.06 30.94 -10.25
N ASP A 287 -10.46 30.01 -10.96
CA ASP A 287 -11.20 29.14 -11.88
C ASP A 287 -12.02 28.11 -11.09
N ALA A 288 -13.35 28.24 -11.17
CA ALA A 288 -14.29 27.35 -10.50
C ALA A 288 -14.67 26.11 -11.33
N GLN A 289 -14.24 26.02 -12.59
CA GLN A 289 -14.62 24.95 -13.50
C GLN A 289 -13.52 23.90 -13.67
N ILE A 290 -12.27 24.33 -13.75
CA ILE A 290 -11.13 23.47 -14.06
C ILE A 290 -9.97 23.79 -13.13
N ILE A 291 -9.23 22.75 -12.73
CA ILE A 291 -7.92 22.86 -12.11
C ILE A 291 -6.86 22.60 -13.19
N ASP A 292 -6.21 23.66 -13.65
CA ASP A 292 -5.10 23.55 -14.61
C ASP A 292 -3.80 23.16 -13.89
N ARG A 293 -3.66 21.86 -13.65
CA ARG A 293 -2.50 21.28 -12.93
C ARG A 293 -1.21 21.50 -13.71
N ASP A 294 -1.23 21.39 -15.02
CA ASP A 294 -0.06 21.48 -15.86
C ASP A 294 0.56 22.88 -15.89
N SER A 295 -0.29 23.90 -16.05
CA SER A 295 0.18 25.29 -16.01
C SER A 295 0.67 25.68 -14.62
N MET A 296 -0.07 25.30 -13.58
CA MET A 296 0.32 25.49 -12.19
C MET A 296 1.69 24.84 -11.91
N TRP A 297 1.84 23.58 -12.27
CA TRP A 297 3.06 22.82 -11.92
C TRP A 297 4.30 23.36 -12.61
N ARG A 298 4.19 23.77 -13.87
CA ARG A 298 5.31 24.39 -14.61
C ARG A 298 5.89 25.61 -13.89
N VAL A 299 5.03 26.52 -13.41
CA VAL A 299 5.50 27.73 -12.73
C VAL A 299 5.96 27.45 -11.31
N LYS A 300 5.25 26.59 -10.57
CA LYS A 300 5.63 26.19 -9.21
C LYS A 300 6.96 25.43 -9.18
N MET A 301 7.17 24.48 -10.09
CA MET A 301 8.41 23.73 -10.20
C MET A 301 9.61 24.65 -10.49
N HIS A 302 9.42 25.71 -11.29
CA HIS A 302 10.48 26.71 -11.52
C HIS A 302 10.81 27.46 -10.22
N ALA A 303 9.81 27.88 -9.45
CA ALA A 303 10.03 28.55 -8.16
C ALA A 303 10.76 27.62 -7.17
N LEU A 304 10.36 26.35 -7.07
CA LEU A 304 11.01 25.34 -6.24
C LEU A 304 12.46 25.10 -6.66
N TRP A 305 12.74 25.05 -7.96
CA TRP A 305 14.10 24.95 -8.48
C TRP A 305 14.97 26.15 -8.09
N LEU A 306 14.45 27.39 -8.15
CA LEU A 306 15.17 28.60 -7.73
C LEU A 306 15.52 28.53 -6.23
N ILE A 307 14.60 28.09 -5.38
CA ILE A 307 14.84 27.91 -3.94
C ILE A 307 15.93 26.85 -3.71
N PHE A 308 15.80 25.68 -4.34
CA PHE A 308 16.80 24.61 -4.25
C PHE A 308 18.20 25.08 -4.64
N LYS A 309 18.34 25.84 -5.75
CA LYS A 309 19.62 26.32 -6.27
C LYS A 309 20.21 27.49 -5.47
N ALA A 310 19.41 28.19 -4.68
CA ALA A 310 19.91 29.19 -3.76
C ALA A 310 20.79 28.57 -2.64
N GLY A 311 20.66 27.26 -2.44
CA GLY A 311 21.37 26.51 -1.42
C GLY A 311 20.71 26.61 -0.06
N ARG A 312 21.30 25.96 0.92
CA ARG A 312 20.78 25.84 2.29
C ARG A 312 21.88 25.98 3.34
N SER A 313 21.52 26.25 4.59
CA SER A 313 22.46 26.30 5.71
C SER A 313 23.11 24.93 5.96
N GLU A 314 24.22 24.89 6.71
CA GLU A 314 24.86 23.63 7.11
C GLU A 314 23.91 22.74 7.92
N GLU A 315 23.08 23.32 8.78
CA GLU A 315 22.07 22.61 9.56
C GLU A 315 21.03 21.97 8.66
N ARG A 316 20.49 22.73 7.70
CA ARG A 316 19.51 22.24 6.73
C ARG A 316 20.11 21.19 5.80
N GLN A 317 21.38 21.35 5.40
CA GLN A 317 22.07 20.34 4.61
C GLN A 317 22.21 19.03 5.38
N LYS A 318 22.56 19.13 6.67
CA LYS A 318 22.63 17.94 7.54
C LYS A 318 21.27 17.26 7.68
N ALA A 319 20.20 18.00 7.93
CA ALA A 319 18.84 17.45 8.02
C ALA A 319 18.42 16.73 6.72
N PHE A 320 18.74 17.31 5.56
CA PHE A 320 18.50 16.69 4.27
C PHE A 320 19.33 15.41 4.07
N ASP A 321 20.60 15.41 4.51
CA ASP A 321 21.46 14.21 4.42
C ASP A 321 20.97 13.11 5.37
N ASP A 322 20.51 13.47 6.56
CA ASP A 322 19.88 12.54 7.51
C ASP A 322 18.59 11.93 6.92
N TYR A 323 17.72 12.75 6.29
CA TYR A 323 16.52 12.26 5.58
C TYR A 323 16.87 11.28 4.45
N LYS A 324 17.86 11.62 3.62
CA LYS A 324 18.33 10.73 2.54
C LYS A 324 18.84 9.40 3.08
N SER A 325 19.54 9.40 4.22
CA SER A 325 20.08 8.18 4.82
C SER A 325 18.98 7.28 5.43
N THR A 326 17.97 7.88 6.02
CA THR A 326 16.83 7.17 6.61
C THR A 326 15.91 6.57 5.55
N SER A 327 15.62 7.32 4.48
CA SER A 327 14.74 6.90 3.39
C SER A 327 15.46 6.08 2.29
N ALA A 328 16.78 6.09 2.33
CA ALA A 328 17.79 5.38 1.54
C ALA A 328 17.34 4.83 0.16
N GLU A 329 17.17 3.50 0.06
CA GLU A 329 16.94 2.83 -1.23
C GLU A 329 15.65 3.27 -1.92
N GLY A 330 14.57 3.47 -1.17
CA GLY A 330 13.29 3.87 -1.76
C GLY A 330 13.33 5.27 -2.36
N LEU A 331 13.88 6.24 -1.64
CA LEU A 331 14.02 7.62 -2.13
C LEU A 331 14.93 7.68 -3.36
N GLU A 332 15.99 6.87 -3.37
CA GLU A 332 16.90 6.76 -4.51
C GLU A 332 16.18 6.22 -5.76
N ALA A 333 15.35 5.20 -5.56
CA ALA A 333 14.53 4.60 -6.60
C ALA A 333 13.57 5.62 -7.22
N TYR A 334 12.80 6.28 -6.37
CA TYR A 334 11.82 7.27 -6.74
C TYR A 334 12.44 8.46 -7.48
N ALA A 335 13.47 9.07 -6.90
CA ALA A 335 14.16 10.21 -7.51
C ALA A 335 14.82 9.84 -8.85
N THR A 336 15.35 8.60 -8.99
CA THR A 336 15.92 8.11 -10.25
C THR A 336 14.82 7.96 -11.32
N TRP A 337 13.65 7.42 -10.95
CA TRP A 337 12.51 7.31 -11.87
C TRP A 337 12.04 8.70 -12.32
N CYS A 338 11.91 9.67 -11.39
CA CYS A 338 11.56 11.05 -11.70
C CYS A 338 12.57 11.70 -12.65
N LEU A 339 13.87 11.45 -12.43
CA LEU A 339 14.93 11.92 -13.33
C LEU A 339 14.78 11.33 -14.74
N CYS A 340 14.53 10.02 -14.85
CA CYS A 340 14.31 9.36 -16.15
C CYS A 340 13.09 9.95 -16.86
N TYR A 341 11.99 10.13 -16.14
CA TYR A 341 10.78 10.75 -16.67
C TYR A 341 11.03 12.17 -17.19
N ASP A 342 11.73 13.01 -16.40
CA ASP A 342 12.04 14.39 -16.78
C ASP A 342 12.93 14.46 -18.03
N LYS A 343 13.92 13.57 -18.14
CA LYS A 343 14.90 13.66 -19.24
C LYS A 343 14.53 12.87 -20.48
N TRP A 344 13.80 11.77 -20.34
CA TRP A 344 13.40 10.89 -21.45
C TRP A 344 11.92 11.01 -21.82
N GLY A 345 11.13 11.73 -21.01
CA GLY A 345 9.70 11.89 -21.19
C GLY A 345 8.87 10.82 -20.49
N ALA A 346 7.54 11.01 -20.57
CA ALA A 346 6.59 10.09 -19.95
C ALA A 346 6.76 8.66 -20.47
N PRO A 347 6.74 7.65 -19.57
CA PRO A 347 6.69 6.26 -20.00
C PRO A 347 5.38 5.99 -20.73
N THR A 348 5.44 5.20 -21.80
CA THR A 348 4.26 4.94 -22.66
C THR A 348 3.63 3.58 -22.41
N GLY A 349 4.28 2.70 -21.64
CA GLY A 349 3.85 1.32 -21.45
C GLY A 349 4.17 0.39 -22.63
N GLU A 350 4.58 0.96 -23.79
CA GLU A 350 4.92 0.21 -24.99
C GLU A 350 6.29 -0.48 -24.86
N ALA A 351 6.50 -1.53 -25.65
CA ALA A 351 7.71 -2.36 -25.56
C ALA A 351 9.03 -1.60 -25.84
N ASP A 352 8.98 -0.50 -26.59
CA ASP A 352 10.11 0.36 -26.91
C ASP A 352 10.31 1.53 -25.92
N SER A 353 9.39 1.72 -25.00
CA SER A 353 9.49 2.72 -23.93
C SER A 353 10.66 2.42 -22.99
N TRP A 354 11.26 3.49 -22.44
CA TRP A 354 12.45 3.35 -21.61
C TRP A 354 12.21 2.48 -20.36
N GLU A 355 11.05 2.59 -19.71
CA GLU A 355 10.73 1.81 -18.49
C GLU A 355 10.55 0.30 -18.76
N LYS A 356 10.32 -0.09 -20.04
CA LYS A 356 10.26 -1.51 -20.43
C LYS A 356 11.61 -2.08 -20.82
N ARG A 357 12.53 -1.22 -21.30
CA ARG A 357 13.84 -1.64 -21.83
C ARG A 357 14.98 -1.48 -20.84
N LEU A 358 14.87 -0.54 -19.92
CA LEU A 358 15.94 -0.17 -18.99
C LEU A 358 15.49 -0.44 -17.57
N ASP A 359 16.33 -1.09 -16.81
CA ASP A 359 16.18 -1.22 -15.36
C ASP A 359 17.06 -0.22 -14.61
N LYS A 360 16.89 -0.19 -13.29
CA LYS A 360 17.63 0.68 -12.38
C LYS A 360 19.15 0.58 -12.48
N ASN A 361 19.68 -0.55 -12.94
CA ASN A 361 21.11 -0.85 -13.02
C ASN A 361 21.70 -0.63 -14.42
N SER A 362 20.86 -0.36 -15.43
CA SER A 362 21.30 -0.13 -16.82
C SER A 362 22.32 0.99 -16.91
N ASP A 363 23.33 0.83 -17.79
CA ASP A 363 24.39 1.82 -17.97
C ASP A 363 23.85 3.20 -18.36
N GLU A 364 22.77 3.24 -19.13
CA GLU A 364 22.06 4.46 -19.54
C GLU A 364 21.46 5.18 -18.33
N VAL A 365 20.79 4.46 -17.43
CA VAL A 365 20.21 5.03 -16.18
C VAL A 365 21.33 5.54 -15.27
N GLN A 366 22.40 4.74 -15.08
CA GLN A 366 23.55 5.15 -14.28
C GLN A 366 24.32 6.32 -14.93
N GLY A 367 24.34 6.37 -16.25
CA GLY A 367 24.88 7.50 -17.03
C GLY A 367 24.08 8.77 -16.81
N LEU A 368 22.75 8.68 -16.88
CA LEU A 368 21.85 9.82 -16.66
C LEU A 368 22.01 10.41 -15.25
N ARG A 369 22.09 9.56 -14.23
CA ARG A 369 22.33 9.98 -12.84
C ARG A 369 23.63 10.74 -12.67
N ARG A 370 24.71 10.28 -13.32
CA ARG A 370 26.02 11.00 -13.30
C ARG A 370 25.99 12.30 -14.08
N GLN A 371 25.19 12.38 -15.15
CA GLN A 371 25.08 13.56 -15.99
C GLN A 371 24.23 14.68 -15.35
N PHE A 372 23.22 14.33 -14.57
CA PHE A 372 22.26 15.26 -13.97
C PHE A 372 22.16 15.12 -12.43
N PRO A 373 23.29 15.21 -11.69
CA PRO A 373 23.26 14.99 -10.24
C PRO A 373 22.41 16.03 -9.50
N ASP A 374 22.40 17.29 -9.95
CA ASP A 374 21.58 18.34 -9.35
C ASP A 374 20.08 18.09 -9.53
N THR A 375 19.65 17.59 -10.69
CA THR A 375 18.24 17.25 -10.93
C THR A 375 17.82 16.04 -10.08
N LEU A 376 18.69 15.04 -9.96
CA LEU A 376 18.44 13.89 -9.10
C LEU A 376 18.29 14.32 -7.64
N ASP A 377 19.19 15.20 -7.16
CA ASP A 377 19.14 15.70 -5.79
C ASP A 377 17.94 16.64 -5.55
N PHE A 378 17.49 17.35 -6.58
CA PHE A 378 16.29 18.15 -6.55
C PHE A 378 15.02 17.31 -6.31
N TYR A 379 14.87 16.15 -6.96
CA TYR A 379 13.73 15.26 -6.71
C TYR A 379 13.77 14.67 -5.31
N ARG A 380 14.94 14.36 -4.75
CA ARG A 380 15.06 13.94 -3.34
C ARG A 380 14.67 15.07 -2.39
N TRP A 381 15.07 16.30 -2.72
CA TRP A 381 14.76 17.48 -1.94
C TRP A 381 13.27 17.82 -1.97
N LEU A 382 12.62 17.68 -3.12
CA LEU A 382 11.16 17.88 -3.22
C LEU A 382 10.39 16.95 -2.28
N GLU A 383 10.79 15.69 -2.22
CA GLU A 383 10.16 14.73 -1.32
C GLU A 383 10.40 15.08 0.15
N TRP A 384 11.62 15.47 0.50
CA TRP A 384 11.93 15.93 1.86
C TRP A 384 11.10 17.15 2.26
N ILE A 385 10.95 18.15 1.39
CA ILE A 385 10.14 19.35 1.67
C ILE A 385 8.64 18.99 1.77
N ALA A 386 8.15 18.07 0.94
CA ALA A 386 6.77 17.59 1.04
C ALA A 386 6.51 16.89 2.38
N ASP A 387 7.45 16.05 2.80
CA ASP A 387 7.43 15.35 4.09
C ASP A 387 7.42 16.34 5.26
N GLU A 388 8.30 17.35 5.26
CA GLU A 388 8.33 18.40 6.29
C GLU A 388 7.02 19.19 6.37
N GLN A 389 6.47 19.62 5.22
CA GLN A 389 5.25 20.44 5.22
C GLN A 389 4.01 19.64 5.63
N LEU A 390 3.91 18.38 5.21
CA LEU A 390 2.82 17.51 5.63
C LEU A 390 2.91 17.20 7.13
N GLY A 391 4.12 16.93 7.63
CA GLY A 391 4.38 16.75 9.06
C GLY A 391 4.04 17.99 9.88
N ALA A 392 4.39 19.19 9.39
CA ALA A 392 4.05 20.45 10.04
C ALA A 392 2.52 20.71 10.05
N ALA A 393 1.80 20.29 9.01
CA ALA A 393 0.34 20.39 8.96
C ALA A 393 -0.30 19.46 10.00
N GLN A 394 0.14 18.21 10.11
CA GLN A 394 -0.33 17.27 11.12
C GLN A 394 -0.02 17.77 12.55
N GLN A 395 1.22 18.23 12.78
CA GLN A 395 1.60 18.73 14.10
C GLN A 395 0.74 19.94 14.52
N ALA A 396 0.49 20.89 13.60
CA ALA A 396 -0.37 22.03 13.88
C ALA A 396 -1.81 21.63 14.22
N ALA A 397 -2.35 20.60 13.56
CA ALA A 397 -3.66 20.04 13.87
C ALA A 397 -3.70 19.45 15.30
N LYS A 398 -2.65 18.71 15.66
CA LYS A 398 -2.50 18.11 17.01
C LYS A 398 -2.34 19.19 18.08
N ASP A 399 -1.54 20.21 17.82
CA ASP A 399 -1.33 21.35 18.73
C ASP A 399 -2.61 22.19 18.92
N ALA A 400 -3.47 22.26 17.89
CA ALA A 400 -4.79 22.88 18.00
C ALA A 400 -5.78 22.07 18.83
N GLY A 401 -5.53 20.77 19.06
CA GLY A 401 -6.35 19.88 19.89
C GLY A 401 -7.09 18.78 19.12
N MET A 402 -6.93 18.64 17.80
CA MET A 402 -7.53 17.56 17.04
C MET A 402 -7.08 16.19 17.57
N GLN A 403 -8.03 15.28 17.83
CA GLN A 403 -7.73 13.95 18.36
C GLN A 403 -7.01 13.08 17.31
N ILE A 404 -7.34 13.21 16.05
CA ILE A 404 -6.76 12.47 14.92
C ILE A 404 -5.86 13.38 14.07
N GLY A 405 -6.35 14.56 13.69
CA GLY A 405 -5.71 15.45 12.71
C GLY A 405 -5.96 14.96 11.28
N LEU A 406 -4.90 14.71 10.53
CA LEU A 406 -4.98 14.18 9.16
C LEU A 406 -5.48 12.73 9.17
N MET A 407 -6.52 12.45 8.39
CA MET A 407 -6.87 11.11 7.93
C MET A 407 -6.48 11.01 6.44
N ALA A 408 -5.47 10.20 6.17
CA ALA A 408 -4.98 9.99 4.80
C ALA A 408 -5.79 8.90 4.10
N ASP A 409 -6.01 9.04 2.80
CA ASP A 409 -6.67 8.03 1.98
C ASP A 409 -5.64 7.23 1.18
N MET A 410 -5.72 5.91 1.22
CA MET A 410 -4.81 5.00 0.54
C MET A 410 -5.46 4.43 -0.71
N ALA A 411 -4.93 4.77 -1.88
CA ALA A 411 -5.40 4.22 -3.16
C ALA A 411 -5.17 2.70 -3.26
N VAL A 412 -6.02 2.01 -4.03
CA VAL A 412 -5.96 0.54 -4.20
C VAL A 412 -4.64 0.09 -4.83
N GLY A 413 -4.14 0.81 -5.82
CA GLY A 413 -2.93 0.43 -6.54
C GLY A 413 -2.14 1.63 -7.06
N VAL A 414 -1.28 1.37 -8.05
CA VAL A 414 -0.38 2.35 -8.66
C VAL A 414 -0.46 2.30 -10.18
N HIS A 415 0.04 3.34 -10.83
CA HIS A 415 0.16 3.39 -12.29
C HIS A 415 1.08 2.26 -12.81
N PRO A 416 0.71 1.52 -13.88
CA PRO A 416 1.47 0.38 -14.39
C PRO A 416 2.88 0.71 -14.89
N SER A 417 3.15 1.95 -15.22
CA SER A 417 4.48 2.46 -15.57
C SER A 417 5.06 3.36 -14.47
N GLY A 418 4.50 3.31 -13.24
CA GLY A 418 4.94 4.11 -12.11
C GLY A 418 6.27 3.65 -11.51
N SER A 419 6.79 4.46 -10.60
CA SER A 419 8.07 4.24 -9.93
C SER A 419 8.11 2.91 -9.17
N ASP A 420 7.04 2.57 -8.43
CA ASP A 420 7.00 1.34 -7.63
C ASP A 420 7.12 0.08 -8.50
N VAL A 421 6.42 0.07 -9.66
CA VAL A 421 6.45 -1.05 -10.61
C VAL A 421 7.80 -1.15 -11.30
N TRP A 422 8.39 -0.01 -11.69
CA TRP A 422 9.68 0.00 -12.39
C TRP A 422 10.85 -0.44 -11.51
N TRP A 423 10.78 -0.08 -10.21
CA TRP A 423 11.85 -0.40 -9.27
C TRP A 423 11.80 -1.84 -8.77
N ASN A 424 10.60 -2.37 -8.49
CA ASN A 424 10.35 -3.71 -7.99
C ASN A 424 9.37 -4.48 -8.89
N PRO A 425 9.72 -4.71 -10.17
CA PRO A 425 8.79 -5.29 -11.14
C PRO A 425 8.34 -6.71 -10.80
N GLU A 426 9.10 -7.46 -9.97
CA GLU A 426 8.74 -8.79 -9.49
C GLU A 426 7.65 -8.78 -8.42
N CYS A 427 7.54 -7.70 -7.67
CA CYS A 427 6.49 -7.57 -6.66
C CYS A 427 5.09 -7.36 -7.25
N PHE A 428 5.00 -7.06 -8.56
CA PHE A 428 3.74 -6.84 -9.27
C PHE A 428 3.48 -7.95 -10.29
N ALA A 429 2.24 -8.43 -10.35
CA ALA A 429 1.87 -9.42 -11.34
C ALA A 429 1.90 -8.82 -12.75
N LYS A 430 2.59 -9.52 -13.65
CA LYS A 430 2.69 -9.11 -15.06
C LYS A 430 1.55 -9.75 -15.85
N GLY A 431 0.84 -8.94 -16.66
CA GLY A 431 -0.23 -9.45 -17.52
C GLY A 431 -1.59 -9.55 -16.83
N ALA A 432 -1.78 -8.86 -15.71
CA ALA A 432 -3.08 -8.70 -15.06
C ALA A 432 -3.27 -7.28 -14.54
N THR A 433 -4.52 -6.87 -14.40
CA THR A 433 -4.95 -5.62 -13.76
C THR A 433 -5.93 -5.91 -12.63
N VAL A 434 -6.06 -4.97 -11.69
CA VAL A 434 -7.08 -5.02 -10.62
C VAL A 434 -8.36 -4.39 -11.12
N GLY A 435 -9.49 -4.94 -10.67
CA GLY A 435 -10.81 -4.39 -10.96
C GLY A 435 -11.88 -4.96 -10.04
N ALA A 436 -13.10 -4.98 -10.52
CA ALA A 436 -14.25 -5.56 -9.86
C ALA A 436 -15.12 -6.39 -10.83
N PRO A 437 -15.72 -7.50 -10.39
CA PRO A 437 -16.67 -8.24 -11.20
C PRO A 437 -17.93 -7.42 -11.49
N PRO A 438 -18.80 -7.85 -12.41
CA PRO A 438 -20.09 -7.23 -12.64
C PRO A 438 -20.92 -7.07 -11.37
N ASP A 439 -21.50 -5.89 -11.19
CA ASP A 439 -22.38 -5.55 -10.07
C ASP A 439 -23.65 -4.81 -10.53
N TYR A 440 -24.50 -4.37 -9.59
CA TYR A 440 -25.73 -3.64 -9.92
C TYR A 440 -25.48 -2.27 -10.57
N PHE A 441 -24.38 -1.61 -10.21
CA PHE A 441 -24.01 -0.28 -10.72
C PHE A 441 -23.24 -0.40 -12.03
N ASN A 442 -22.42 -1.45 -12.16
CA ASN A 442 -21.61 -1.70 -13.36
C ASN A 442 -21.72 -3.15 -13.82
N GLN A 443 -22.69 -3.41 -14.70
CA GLN A 443 -22.97 -4.74 -15.23
C GLN A 443 -21.87 -5.30 -16.15
N GLN A 444 -20.88 -4.49 -16.53
CA GLN A 444 -19.72 -4.95 -17.30
C GLN A 444 -18.52 -5.27 -16.41
N GLY A 445 -18.61 -5.00 -15.10
CA GLY A 445 -17.47 -4.98 -14.22
C GLY A 445 -16.60 -3.74 -14.44
N GLN A 446 -15.51 -3.63 -13.70
CA GLN A 446 -14.59 -2.49 -13.75
C GLN A 446 -13.16 -2.98 -13.89
N ASP A 447 -12.37 -2.32 -14.73
CA ASP A 447 -10.92 -2.44 -14.79
C ASP A 447 -10.31 -1.12 -14.31
N TRP A 448 -9.56 -1.16 -13.22
CA TRP A 448 -8.90 0.02 -12.65
C TRP A 448 -7.51 0.25 -13.23
N SER A 449 -7.08 -0.63 -14.15
CA SER A 449 -5.81 -0.55 -14.89
C SER A 449 -4.55 -0.55 -14.01
N GLN A 450 -4.67 -1.00 -12.78
CA GLN A 450 -3.59 -1.05 -11.79
C GLN A 450 -3.01 -2.46 -11.73
N PRO A 451 -1.68 -2.65 -11.78
CA PRO A 451 -1.08 -3.96 -11.61
C PRO A 451 -1.22 -4.40 -10.15
N PRO A 452 -1.71 -5.62 -9.88
CA PRO A 452 -1.82 -6.11 -8.53
C PRO A 452 -0.46 -6.53 -7.95
N LEU A 453 -0.30 -6.44 -6.63
CA LEU A 453 0.82 -7.03 -5.93
C LEU A 453 0.75 -8.56 -6.02
N ASN A 454 1.87 -9.22 -6.32
CA ASN A 454 1.94 -10.68 -6.40
C ASN A 454 2.02 -11.28 -4.98
N PRO A 455 1.03 -12.06 -4.51
CA PRO A 455 1.02 -12.60 -3.16
C PRO A 455 2.17 -13.56 -2.88
N ILE A 456 2.67 -14.28 -3.89
CA ILE A 456 3.82 -15.18 -3.76
C ILE A 456 5.09 -14.37 -3.46
N GLU A 457 5.30 -13.27 -4.19
CA GLU A 457 6.46 -12.40 -3.99
C GLU A 457 6.34 -11.55 -2.72
N LEU A 458 5.14 -11.18 -2.30
CA LEU A 458 4.94 -10.56 -0.99
C LEU A 458 5.44 -11.48 0.13
N GLU A 459 5.03 -12.74 0.14
CA GLU A 459 5.49 -13.73 1.13
C GLU A 459 7.02 -13.92 1.08
N ASN A 460 7.58 -14.10 -0.12
CA ASN A 460 9.01 -14.33 -0.33
C ASN A 460 9.89 -13.17 0.15
N THR A 461 9.39 -11.92 0.07
CA THR A 461 10.12 -10.69 0.43
C THR A 461 9.79 -10.15 1.83
N GLY A 462 9.09 -10.93 2.67
CA GLY A 462 8.66 -10.47 4.00
C GLY A 462 7.70 -9.29 3.93
N TYR A 463 6.89 -9.21 2.87
CA TYR A 463 5.94 -8.12 2.61
C TYR A 463 6.60 -6.72 2.53
N LEU A 464 7.86 -6.62 2.19
CA LEU A 464 8.64 -5.38 2.26
C LEU A 464 7.98 -4.21 1.53
N THR A 465 7.47 -4.43 0.32
CA THR A 465 6.77 -3.40 -0.46
C THR A 465 5.50 -2.90 0.25
N TYR A 466 4.71 -3.81 0.81
CA TYR A 466 3.49 -3.46 1.56
C TYR A 466 3.83 -2.76 2.88
N ARG A 467 4.83 -3.23 3.63
CA ARG A 467 5.33 -2.60 4.85
C ARG A 467 5.72 -1.14 4.63
N HIS A 468 6.57 -0.89 3.63
CA HIS A 468 7.02 0.47 3.31
C HIS A 468 5.87 1.39 2.89
N MET A 469 4.87 0.87 2.18
CA MET A 469 3.67 1.62 1.82
C MET A 469 2.86 2.01 3.05
N VAL A 470 2.58 1.08 3.96
CA VAL A 470 1.83 1.35 5.20
C VAL A 470 2.59 2.30 6.11
N GLN A 471 3.91 2.16 6.23
CA GLN A 471 4.78 3.08 6.97
C GLN A 471 4.68 4.51 6.42
N GLY A 472 4.76 4.67 5.10
CA GLY A 472 4.60 5.98 4.45
C GLY A 472 3.24 6.63 4.73
N MET A 473 2.17 5.83 4.76
CA MET A 473 0.83 6.33 5.06
C MET A 473 0.70 6.87 6.49
N PHE A 474 1.32 6.20 7.46
CA PHE A 474 1.26 6.59 8.87
C PHE A 474 2.33 7.62 9.27
N ALA A 475 3.28 7.97 8.39
CA ALA A 475 4.36 8.89 8.74
C ALA A 475 3.85 10.23 9.30
N HIS A 476 2.74 10.75 8.74
CA HIS A 476 2.16 12.04 9.12
C HIS A 476 0.64 12.02 9.29
N ALA A 477 0.02 10.83 9.41
CA ALA A 477 -1.43 10.71 9.57
C ALA A 477 -1.81 10.10 10.92
N GLY A 478 -2.83 10.64 11.57
CA GLY A 478 -3.43 10.06 12.78
C GLY A 478 -4.49 9.00 12.46
N ALA A 479 -4.90 8.90 11.19
CA ALA A 479 -5.73 7.82 10.69
C ALA A 479 -5.46 7.55 9.21
N VAL A 480 -5.70 6.31 8.77
CA VAL A 480 -5.62 5.91 7.36
C VAL A 480 -6.96 5.28 6.95
N ARG A 481 -7.58 5.81 5.90
CA ARG A 481 -8.65 5.15 5.18
C ARG A 481 -8.02 4.28 4.07
N ILE A 482 -8.38 3.02 4.03
CA ILE A 482 -7.91 2.09 3.00
C ILE A 482 -9.04 1.90 2.01
N ASP A 483 -8.80 2.36 0.78
CA ASP A 483 -9.71 2.18 -0.32
C ASP A 483 -9.79 0.69 -0.70
N HIS A 484 -10.99 0.16 -0.84
CA HIS A 484 -11.26 -1.25 -1.12
C HIS A 484 -10.52 -2.21 -0.15
N ILE A 485 -10.83 -2.15 1.16
CA ILE A 485 -10.17 -2.95 2.21
C ILE A 485 -10.20 -4.47 1.95
N LEU A 486 -11.17 -4.94 1.16
CA LEU A 486 -11.24 -6.32 0.71
C LEU A 486 -9.97 -6.77 -0.02
N GLY A 487 -9.21 -5.82 -0.56
CA GLY A 487 -7.91 -6.04 -1.19
C GLY A 487 -6.85 -6.67 -0.28
N LEU A 488 -7.02 -6.62 1.05
CA LEU A 488 -6.16 -7.33 2.00
C LEU A 488 -6.48 -8.83 2.09
N PHE A 489 -7.66 -9.25 1.62
CA PHE A 489 -8.13 -10.63 1.63
C PHE A 489 -8.10 -11.25 0.24
N ARG A 490 -8.62 -10.53 -0.75
CA ARG A 490 -8.67 -10.94 -2.15
C ARG A 490 -8.87 -9.75 -3.07
N LEU A 491 -8.30 -9.82 -4.27
CA LEU A 491 -8.55 -8.86 -5.34
C LEU A 491 -9.07 -9.57 -6.58
N TRP A 492 -9.95 -8.88 -7.32
CA TRP A 492 -10.39 -9.32 -8.63
C TRP A 492 -9.31 -8.97 -9.65
N TRP A 493 -8.69 -10.01 -10.24
CA TRP A 493 -7.67 -9.84 -11.27
C TRP A 493 -8.26 -10.10 -12.65
N ILE A 494 -7.94 -9.23 -13.59
CA ILE A 494 -8.39 -9.29 -14.98
C ILE A 494 -7.15 -9.58 -15.83
N PRO A 495 -7.09 -10.70 -16.58
CA PRO A 495 -5.96 -10.98 -17.46
C PRO A 495 -5.88 -9.95 -18.60
N SER A 496 -4.67 -9.59 -19.02
CA SER A 496 -4.45 -8.68 -20.13
C SER A 496 -5.17 -9.17 -21.41
N GLY A 497 -5.90 -8.26 -22.05
CA GLY A 497 -6.66 -8.56 -23.27
C GLY A 497 -8.04 -9.18 -23.03
N HIS A 498 -8.43 -9.39 -21.78
CA HIS A 498 -9.77 -9.84 -21.38
C HIS A 498 -10.64 -8.66 -20.93
N THR A 499 -11.93 -8.92 -20.78
CA THR A 499 -12.87 -7.93 -20.24
C THR A 499 -12.95 -8.06 -18.71
N PRO A 500 -13.44 -7.03 -17.98
CA PRO A 500 -13.60 -7.13 -16.52
C PRO A 500 -14.46 -8.30 -16.03
N LYS A 501 -15.34 -8.85 -16.88
CA LYS A 501 -16.12 -10.04 -16.56
C LYS A 501 -15.29 -11.33 -16.51
N ASP A 502 -14.18 -11.34 -17.26
CA ASP A 502 -13.35 -12.51 -17.48
C ASP A 502 -12.17 -12.49 -16.50
N GLY A 503 -12.46 -12.24 -15.23
CA GLY A 503 -11.48 -12.22 -14.16
C GLY A 503 -11.68 -13.34 -13.15
N ALA A 504 -10.83 -13.37 -12.14
CA ALA A 504 -10.97 -14.23 -10.97
C ALA A 504 -10.39 -13.56 -9.70
N TYR A 505 -10.86 -13.99 -8.52
CA TYR A 505 -10.29 -13.56 -7.26
C TYR A 505 -8.96 -14.26 -7.00
N VAL A 506 -7.93 -13.49 -6.66
CA VAL A 506 -6.66 -13.96 -6.12
C VAL A 506 -6.61 -13.62 -4.63
N GLN A 507 -6.30 -14.61 -3.80
CA GLN A 507 -6.26 -14.51 -2.35
C GLN A 507 -4.92 -13.97 -1.87
N TYR A 508 -4.96 -13.20 -0.80
CA TYR A 508 -3.81 -12.71 -0.05
C TYR A 508 -3.83 -13.28 1.37
N ASP A 509 -2.68 -13.34 2.03
CA ASP A 509 -2.61 -13.67 3.45
C ASP A 509 -3.07 -12.47 4.29
N SER A 510 -4.36 -12.43 4.59
CA SER A 510 -4.98 -11.33 5.32
C SER A 510 -4.48 -11.19 6.74
N GLU A 511 -4.09 -12.28 7.39
CA GLU A 511 -3.58 -12.24 8.77
C GLU A 511 -2.24 -11.50 8.83
N ILE A 512 -1.33 -11.79 7.89
CA ILE A 512 -0.05 -11.08 7.79
C ILE A 512 -0.28 -9.61 7.41
N MET A 513 -1.14 -9.33 6.42
CA MET A 513 -1.41 -7.96 5.98
C MET A 513 -2.07 -7.11 7.09
N LEU A 514 -3.03 -7.67 7.82
CA LEU A 514 -3.65 -7.02 8.98
C LEU A 514 -2.67 -6.88 10.16
N GLY A 515 -1.79 -7.87 10.36
CA GLY A 515 -0.73 -7.79 11.37
C GLY A 515 0.23 -6.63 11.10
N ILE A 516 0.68 -6.46 9.85
CA ILE A 516 1.51 -5.31 9.44
C ILE A 516 0.78 -3.99 9.68
N LEU A 517 -0.49 -3.93 9.30
CA LEU A 517 -1.32 -2.75 9.50
C LEU A 517 -1.48 -2.41 10.98
N ALA A 518 -1.70 -3.42 11.82
CA ALA A 518 -1.81 -3.24 13.27
C ALA A 518 -0.48 -2.80 13.91
N LEU A 519 0.64 -3.33 13.43
CA LEU A 519 1.98 -2.94 13.89
C LEU A 519 2.27 -1.46 13.58
N GLU A 520 2.06 -1.04 12.34
CA GLU A 520 2.37 0.35 11.94
C GLU A 520 1.36 1.35 12.53
N ALA A 521 0.08 1.00 12.60
CA ALA A 521 -0.92 1.80 13.29
C ALA A 521 -0.59 1.98 14.80
N SER A 522 -0.08 0.92 15.45
CA SER A 522 0.35 0.99 16.86
C SER A 522 1.55 1.91 17.04
N ARG A 523 2.53 1.86 16.14
CA ARG A 523 3.70 2.75 16.16
C ARG A 523 3.33 4.21 16.00
N ALA A 524 2.35 4.47 15.13
CA ALA A 524 1.85 5.81 14.83
C ALA A 524 0.78 6.30 15.82
N HIS A 525 0.31 5.46 16.75
CA HIS A 525 -0.90 5.70 17.55
C HIS A 525 -2.10 6.08 16.67
N GLY A 526 -2.23 5.42 15.51
CA GLY A 526 -3.16 5.75 14.44
C GLY A 526 -4.38 4.82 14.41
N VAL A 527 -5.42 5.29 13.71
CA VAL A 527 -6.69 4.59 13.49
C VAL A 527 -6.74 4.09 12.04
N VAL A 528 -7.40 2.96 11.81
CA VAL A 528 -7.65 2.44 10.46
C VAL A 528 -9.13 2.40 10.16
N VAL A 529 -9.50 2.93 9.01
CA VAL A 529 -10.81 2.84 8.42
C VAL A 529 -10.70 2.03 7.12
N GLY A 530 -11.42 0.94 6.99
CA GLY A 530 -11.49 0.16 5.76
C GLY A 530 -12.74 0.54 4.97
N GLU A 531 -12.58 0.92 3.71
CA GLU A 531 -13.73 1.03 2.81
C GLU A 531 -14.19 -0.39 2.46
N ASP A 532 -15.36 -0.74 2.99
CA ASP A 532 -15.99 -2.06 2.89
C ASP A 532 -17.39 -1.98 2.30
N LEU A 533 -17.58 -1.10 1.32
CA LEU A 533 -18.82 -0.97 0.58
C LEU A 533 -19.00 -2.15 -0.40
N GLY A 534 -20.26 -2.49 -0.70
CA GLY A 534 -20.61 -3.58 -1.62
C GLY A 534 -20.83 -4.92 -0.93
N VAL A 535 -20.52 -6.03 -1.61
CA VAL A 535 -20.74 -7.40 -1.12
C VAL A 535 -19.52 -7.88 -0.33
N VAL A 536 -19.59 -7.73 0.98
CA VAL A 536 -18.53 -8.16 1.90
C VAL A 536 -18.89 -9.53 2.50
N PRO A 537 -18.04 -10.55 2.32
CA PRO A 537 -18.26 -11.86 2.96
C PRO A 537 -18.23 -11.75 4.49
N ASP A 538 -19.08 -12.53 5.18
CA ASP A 538 -19.20 -12.51 6.65
C ASP A 538 -17.86 -12.72 7.38
N HIS A 539 -16.99 -13.60 6.85
CA HIS A 539 -15.69 -13.86 7.46
C HIS A 539 -14.76 -12.64 7.38
N VAL A 540 -14.85 -11.82 6.33
CA VAL A 540 -14.08 -10.57 6.17
C VAL A 540 -14.55 -9.55 7.21
N SER A 541 -15.87 -9.31 7.30
CA SER A 541 -16.43 -8.40 8.31
C SER A 541 -16.07 -8.82 9.74
N THR A 542 -16.06 -10.13 10.02
CA THR A 542 -15.67 -10.69 11.31
C THR A 542 -14.17 -10.42 11.60
N SER A 543 -13.29 -10.69 10.62
CA SER A 543 -11.85 -10.46 10.76
C SER A 543 -11.54 -8.97 10.94
N LEU A 544 -12.11 -8.09 10.12
CA LEU A 544 -11.93 -6.64 10.26
C LEU A 544 -12.34 -6.13 11.65
N SER A 545 -13.50 -6.59 12.15
CA SER A 545 -13.98 -6.22 13.48
C SER A 545 -13.06 -6.75 14.59
N ALA A 546 -12.57 -7.99 14.47
CA ALA A 546 -11.63 -8.58 15.44
C ALA A 546 -10.31 -7.80 15.52
N HIS A 547 -9.82 -7.28 14.38
CA HIS A 547 -8.62 -6.46 14.30
C HIS A 547 -8.87 -4.96 14.59
N GLN A 548 -10.10 -4.57 14.96
CA GLN A 548 -10.48 -3.18 15.23
C GLN A 548 -10.28 -2.23 14.03
N VAL A 549 -10.49 -2.73 12.80
CA VAL A 549 -10.62 -1.89 11.61
C VAL A 549 -12.04 -1.36 11.54
N LEU A 550 -12.20 -0.03 11.56
CA LEU A 550 -13.48 0.63 11.36
C LEU A 550 -13.98 0.39 9.92
N GLY A 551 -15.26 0.12 9.75
CA GLY A 551 -15.82 0.09 8.40
C GLY A 551 -16.37 1.43 7.94
N CYS A 552 -17.01 1.47 6.78
CA CYS A 552 -17.71 2.64 6.25
C CYS A 552 -19.23 2.47 6.34
N ALA A 553 -19.92 3.49 6.85
CA ALA A 553 -21.38 3.58 6.80
C ALA A 553 -21.76 4.86 6.04
N VAL A 554 -22.33 4.71 4.85
CA VAL A 554 -22.66 5.83 3.97
C VAL A 554 -24.17 5.96 3.89
N GLU A 555 -24.72 7.15 4.16
CA GLU A 555 -26.18 7.38 4.23
C GLU A 555 -26.92 6.87 3.01
N TRP A 556 -26.36 7.00 1.81
CA TRP A 556 -26.94 6.51 0.56
C TRP A 556 -27.29 5.00 0.60
N PHE A 557 -26.54 4.21 1.33
CA PHE A 557 -26.73 2.75 1.44
C PHE A 557 -27.46 2.35 2.72
N GLU A 558 -27.58 3.27 3.70
CA GLU A 558 -28.26 3.01 4.96
C GLU A 558 -29.80 3.13 4.79
N GLN A 559 -30.37 2.20 4.00
CA GLN A 559 -31.78 2.13 3.70
C GLN A 559 -32.36 0.73 3.99
N MET A 560 -33.60 0.71 4.42
CA MET A 560 -34.41 -0.50 4.58
C MET A 560 -35.85 -0.22 4.12
N ASP A 561 -36.39 -1.07 3.26
CA ASP A 561 -37.74 -0.92 2.67
C ASP A 561 -37.98 0.46 2.00
N GLY A 562 -36.92 1.01 1.33
CA GLY A 562 -36.96 2.31 0.63
C GLY A 562 -37.01 3.51 1.56
N LYS A 563 -36.63 3.36 2.83
CA LYS A 563 -36.52 4.45 3.82
C LYS A 563 -35.12 4.46 4.42
N PHE A 564 -34.60 5.66 4.63
CA PHE A 564 -33.34 5.83 5.36
C PHE A 564 -33.49 5.31 6.81
N ARG A 565 -32.48 4.55 7.25
CA ARG A 565 -32.34 4.12 8.63
C ARG A 565 -31.97 5.32 9.51
N ALA A 566 -32.46 5.35 10.74
CA ALA A 566 -32.03 6.37 11.68
C ALA A 566 -30.54 6.15 12.04
N PRO A 567 -29.74 7.22 12.22
CA PRO A 567 -28.31 7.09 12.56
C PRO A 567 -27.98 6.19 13.74
N LYS A 568 -28.87 6.14 14.74
CA LYS A 568 -28.75 5.21 15.90
C LYS A 568 -28.84 3.73 15.56
N ASP A 569 -29.32 3.39 14.35
CA ASP A 569 -29.48 2.02 13.86
C ASP A 569 -28.38 1.65 12.84
N TRP A 570 -27.42 2.56 12.60
CA TRP A 570 -26.25 2.31 11.74
C TRP A 570 -25.23 1.45 12.47
N ARG A 571 -24.26 0.93 11.73
CA ARG A 571 -23.15 0.17 12.30
C ARG A 571 -22.35 1.07 13.27
N GLU A 572 -22.23 0.66 14.53
CA GLU A 572 -21.56 1.44 15.58
C GLU A 572 -20.07 1.65 15.28
N PHE A 573 -19.39 0.60 14.85
CA PHE A 573 -17.95 0.60 14.62
C PHE A 573 -17.63 0.97 13.15
N SER A 574 -17.79 2.26 12.81
CA SER A 574 -17.65 2.74 11.44
C SER A 574 -17.35 4.23 11.34
N LEU A 575 -16.74 4.63 10.22
CA LEU A 575 -16.74 6.00 9.73
C LEU A 575 -18.10 6.25 9.04
N ALA A 576 -18.99 6.98 9.73
CA ALA A 576 -20.28 7.36 9.19
C ALA A 576 -20.15 8.63 8.32
N SER A 577 -20.68 8.61 7.11
CA SER A 577 -20.64 9.75 6.19
C SER A 577 -21.96 9.93 5.44
N VAL A 578 -22.23 11.16 5.00
CA VAL A 578 -23.38 11.44 4.14
C VAL A 578 -23.12 10.95 2.73
N ASN A 579 -21.89 11.11 2.26
CA ASN A 579 -21.47 10.81 0.89
C ASN A 579 -20.00 10.36 0.86
N THR A 580 -19.54 9.87 -0.27
CA THR A 580 -18.14 9.59 -0.56
C THR A 580 -17.73 10.27 -1.87
N HIS A 581 -16.44 10.22 -2.20
CA HIS A 581 -15.94 10.77 -3.46
C HIS A 581 -16.42 9.97 -4.70
N ASP A 582 -16.95 8.77 -4.50
CA ASP A 582 -17.44 7.88 -5.56
C ASP A 582 -18.90 8.13 -5.96
N LEU A 583 -19.64 8.99 -5.23
CA LEU A 583 -21.08 9.19 -5.39
C LEU A 583 -21.42 10.61 -5.83
#